data_f2089c3478e28bd90a249cab07105ed5
#
_entry.id   f2089c3478e28bd90a249cab07105ed5
#
_cell.length_a   1.000
_cell.length_b   1.000
_cell.length_c   1.000
_cell.angle_alpha   90.00
_cell.angle_beta   90.00
_cell.angle_gamma   90.00
#
_symmetry.space_group_name_H-M   'P 1'
#
loop_
_entity.id
_entity.type
_entity.pdbx_description
1 polymer ?
#
loop_
_entity_poly.entity_id
_entity_poly.type
_entity_poly.pdbx_seq_one_letter_code
_entity_poly.pdbx_strand_id
1 'polypeptide(L)'
;MFKLSEIEELANKLNLSILYEIAKNSAQIGNEILKVNYNKIQKISSKGRKGDLVTNVDLEVENKIKEYLLEQTPNISINAEESGKLTKSSDLTWCIDPLDGTTNYSHGYPFFGTSIGLL
;
A
#
# COMPACT_ATOMS: atom_id res chain seq x y z
N MET A 1 10.89 16.71 -35.69
CA MET A 1 11.12 15.25 -35.52
C MET A 1 11.86 15.01 -34.20
N PHE A 2 11.40 14.04 -33.42
CA PHE A 2 12.04 13.69 -32.15
C PHE A 2 13.22 12.75 -32.36
N LYS A 3 14.29 12.93 -31.59
CA LYS A 3 15.39 11.95 -31.50
C LYS A 3 14.92 10.74 -30.68
N LEU A 4 15.55 9.57 -30.91
CA LEU A 4 15.23 8.35 -30.19
C LEU A 4 15.37 8.53 -28.67
N SER A 5 16.43 9.23 -28.21
CA SER A 5 16.64 9.53 -26.80
C SER A 5 15.52 10.37 -26.17
N GLU A 6 14.96 11.30 -26.94
CA GLU A 6 13.83 12.12 -26.49
C GLU A 6 12.54 11.30 -26.36
N ILE A 7 12.33 10.36 -27.30
CA ILE A 7 11.19 9.44 -27.26
C ILE A 7 11.29 8.52 -26.05
N GLU A 8 12.48 7.98 -25.77
CA GLU A 8 12.74 7.13 -24.59
C GLU A 8 12.50 7.90 -23.30
N GLU A 9 12.97 9.15 -23.20
CA GLU A 9 12.75 10.00 -22.04
C GLU A 9 11.27 10.29 -21.80
N LEU A 10 10.51 10.59 -22.86
CA LEU A 10 9.06 10.79 -22.78
C LEU A 10 8.33 9.53 -22.33
N ALA A 11 8.73 8.38 -22.88
CA ALA A 11 8.14 7.08 -22.50
C ALA A 11 8.40 6.79 -21.02
N ASN A 12 9.59 7.05 -20.50
CA ASN A 12 9.94 6.87 -19.10
C ASN A 12 9.13 7.80 -18.19
N LYS A 13 8.97 9.06 -18.56
CA LYS A 13 8.13 10.02 -17.83
C LYS A 13 6.67 9.56 -17.76
N LEU A 14 6.13 9.08 -18.87
CA LEU A 14 4.76 8.56 -18.94
C LEU A 14 4.60 7.33 -18.05
N ASN A 15 5.56 6.40 -18.08
CA ASN A 15 5.55 5.21 -17.24
C ASN A 15 5.59 5.57 -15.76
N LEU A 16 6.41 6.51 -15.33
CA LEU A 16 6.49 6.99 -13.96
C LEU A 16 5.17 7.64 -13.53
N SER A 17 4.54 8.40 -14.40
CA SER A 17 3.25 9.03 -14.13
C SER A 17 2.16 7.98 -13.88
N ILE A 18 2.11 6.93 -14.69
CA ILE A 18 1.17 5.81 -14.53
C ILE A 18 1.44 5.07 -13.23
N LEU A 19 2.70 4.77 -12.93
CA LEU A 19 3.08 4.08 -11.68
C LEU A 19 2.76 4.92 -10.45
N TYR A 20 2.93 6.22 -10.53
CA TYR A 20 2.53 7.15 -9.44
C TYR A 20 1.03 7.09 -9.18
N GLU A 21 0.21 7.09 -10.22
CA GLU A 21 -1.25 6.99 -10.07
C GLU A 21 -1.66 5.65 -9.48
N ILE A 22 -1.01 4.57 -9.87
CA ILE A 22 -1.24 3.23 -9.30
C ILE A 22 -0.88 3.23 -7.81
N ALA A 23 0.26 3.80 -7.43
CA ALA A 23 0.68 3.92 -6.03
C ALA A 23 -0.33 4.72 -5.21
N LYS A 24 -0.77 5.85 -5.74
CA LYS A 24 -1.76 6.73 -5.11
C LYS A 24 -3.08 6.00 -4.90
N ASN A 25 -3.58 5.31 -5.91
CA ASN A 25 -4.82 4.54 -5.81
C ASN A 25 -4.71 3.41 -4.79
N SER A 26 -3.57 2.72 -4.76
CA SER A 26 -3.34 1.65 -3.77
C SER A 26 -3.32 2.19 -2.33
N ALA A 27 -2.69 3.34 -2.11
CA ALA A 27 -2.68 4.00 -0.81
C ALA A 27 -4.09 4.43 -0.39
N GLN A 28 -4.91 4.90 -1.32
CA GLN A 28 -6.30 5.26 -1.06
C GLN A 28 -7.13 4.04 -0.64
N ILE A 29 -6.93 2.90 -1.27
CA ILE A 29 -7.58 1.63 -0.88
C ILE A 29 -7.27 1.33 0.59
N GLY A 30 -6.01 1.40 0.99
CA GLY A 30 -5.60 1.18 2.37
C GLY A 30 -6.23 2.17 3.33
N ASN A 31 -6.15 3.44 3.02
CA ASN A 31 -6.69 4.51 3.88
C ASN A 31 -8.20 4.40 4.09
N GLU A 32 -8.96 4.00 3.08
CA GLU A 32 -10.42 3.80 3.21
C GLU A 32 -10.74 2.67 4.21
N ILE A 33 -10.02 1.57 4.13
CA ILE A 33 -10.19 0.44 5.06
C ILE A 33 -9.82 0.86 6.48
N LEU A 34 -8.71 1.58 6.65
CA LEU A 34 -8.29 2.08 7.95
C LEU A 34 -9.33 3.03 8.57
N LYS A 35 -9.88 3.92 7.79
CA LYS A 35 -10.91 4.87 8.25
C LYS A 35 -12.17 4.17 8.73
N VAL A 36 -12.65 3.22 7.96
CA VAL A 36 -13.88 2.45 8.29
C VAL A 36 -13.70 1.72 9.62
N ASN A 37 -12.53 1.15 9.85
CA ASN A 37 -12.27 0.33 11.03
C ASN A 37 -11.80 1.15 12.26
N TYR A 38 -11.34 2.38 12.06
CA TYR A 38 -10.84 3.24 13.13
C TYR A 38 -11.86 3.42 14.26
N ASN A 39 -13.09 3.78 13.93
CA ASN A 39 -14.15 3.99 14.91
C ASN A 39 -14.53 2.69 15.63
N LYS A 40 -14.52 1.57 14.93
CA LYS A 40 -14.81 0.25 15.51
C LYS A 40 -13.76 -0.11 16.56
N ILE A 41 -12.49 0.13 16.26
CA ILE A 41 -11.36 -0.17 17.15
C ILE A 41 -11.44 0.70 18.41
N GLN A 42 -11.79 1.97 18.30
CA GLN A 42 -11.87 2.88 19.45
C GLN A 42 -12.99 2.52 20.43
N LYS A 43 -14.01 1.81 19.98
CA LYS A 43 -15.13 1.35 20.84
C LYS A 43 -14.79 0.10 21.67
N ILE A 44 -13.65 -0.54 21.41
CA ILE A 44 -13.25 -1.76 22.11
C ILE A 44 -12.46 -1.38 23.37
N SER A 45 -12.92 -1.85 24.55
CA SER A 45 -12.30 -1.57 25.82
C SER A 45 -11.17 -2.55 26.18
N SER A 46 -11.22 -3.79 25.64
CA SER A 46 -10.21 -4.83 25.91
C SER A 46 -8.99 -4.67 25.00
N LYS A 47 -7.80 -4.53 25.56
CA LYS A 47 -6.55 -4.40 24.82
C LYS A 47 -6.28 -5.60 23.90
N GLY A 48 -6.58 -6.83 24.36
CA GLY A 48 -6.39 -8.06 23.57
C GLY A 48 -7.24 -8.05 22.31
N ARG A 49 -8.55 -7.79 22.46
CA ARG A 49 -9.46 -7.71 21.32
C ARG A 49 -9.11 -6.58 20.36
N LYS A 50 -8.70 -5.44 20.91
CA LYS A 50 -8.25 -4.29 20.11
C LYS A 50 -7.03 -4.64 19.27
N GLY A 51 -6.04 -5.32 19.86
CA GLY A 51 -4.84 -5.77 19.15
C GLY A 51 -5.17 -6.76 18.04
N ASP A 52 -6.04 -7.73 18.30
CA ASP A 52 -6.49 -8.71 17.32
C ASP A 52 -7.20 -8.04 16.15
N LEU A 53 -8.06 -7.05 16.40
CA LEU A 53 -8.76 -6.32 15.36
C LEU A 53 -7.81 -5.47 14.53
N VAL A 54 -6.83 -4.83 15.14
CA VAL A 54 -5.79 -4.06 14.42
C VAL A 54 -4.99 -5.00 13.51
N THR A 55 -4.61 -6.17 13.98
CA THR A 55 -3.91 -7.18 13.17
C THR A 55 -4.75 -7.61 11.97
N ASN A 56 -6.04 -7.87 12.17
CA ASN A 56 -6.95 -8.27 11.10
C ASN A 56 -7.11 -7.17 10.06
N VAL A 57 -7.22 -5.91 10.48
CA VAL A 57 -7.32 -4.75 9.58
C VAL A 57 -6.04 -4.58 8.77
N ASP A 58 -4.90 -4.72 9.40
CA ASP A 58 -3.57 -4.65 8.79
C ASP A 58 -3.45 -5.67 7.65
N LEU A 59 -3.83 -6.94 7.91
CA LEU A 59 -3.83 -8.00 6.91
C LEU A 59 -4.83 -7.74 5.78
N GLU A 60 -6.02 -7.22 6.09
CA GLU A 60 -7.02 -6.87 5.10
C GLU A 60 -6.51 -5.79 4.14
N VAL A 61 -5.91 -4.74 4.69
CA VAL A 61 -5.31 -3.65 3.90
C VAL A 61 -4.22 -4.20 2.98
N GLU A 62 -3.31 -4.99 3.52
CA GLU A 62 -2.21 -5.58 2.74
C GLU A 62 -2.73 -6.44 1.60
N ASN A 63 -3.70 -7.32 1.87
CA ASN A 63 -4.27 -8.21 0.86
C ASN A 63 -4.98 -7.43 -0.26
N LYS A 64 -5.74 -6.40 0.07
CA LYS A 64 -6.44 -5.59 -0.92
C LYS A 64 -5.48 -4.79 -1.80
N ILE A 65 -4.43 -4.25 -1.22
CA ILE A 65 -3.40 -3.52 -1.95
C ILE A 65 -2.64 -4.47 -2.88
N LYS A 66 -2.23 -5.63 -2.39
CA LYS A 66 -1.54 -6.63 -3.21
C LYS A 66 -2.38 -7.06 -4.41
N GLU A 67 -3.66 -7.34 -4.19
CA GLU A 67 -4.60 -7.72 -5.25
C GLU A 67 -4.65 -6.64 -6.34
N TYR A 68 -4.80 -5.38 -5.95
CA TYR A 68 -4.83 -4.25 -6.86
C TYR A 68 -3.51 -4.09 -7.63
N LEU A 69 -2.37 -4.12 -6.93
CA LEU A 69 -1.05 -3.96 -7.55
C LEU A 69 -0.72 -5.08 -8.52
N LEU A 70 -1.07 -6.33 -8.20
CA LEU A 70 -0.86 -7.47 -9.09
C LEU A 70 -1.73 -7.39 -10.34
N GLU A 71 -2.95 -6.87 -10.20
CA GLU A 71 -3.84 -6.66 -11.34
C GLU A 71 -3.32 -5.56 -12.27
N GLN A 72 -2.85 -4.44 -11.70
CA GLN A 72 -2.37 -3.30 -12.48
C GLN A 72 -0.95 -3.49 -13.03
N THR A 73 -0.10 -4.17 -12.29
CA THR A 73 1.32 -4.36 -12.63
C THR A 73 1.75 -5.81 -12.36
N PRO A 74 1.30 -6.78 -13.18
CA PRO A 74 1.51 -8.21 -12.90
C PRO A 74 2.99 -8.63 -12.87
N ASN A 75 3.89 -7.85 -13.47
CA ASN A 75 5.32 -8.19 -13.56
C ASN A 75 6.20 -7.49 -12.52
N ILE A 76 5.62 -6.61 -11.71
CA ILE A 76 6.35 -5.92 -10.64
C ILE A 76 6.27 -6.74 -9.35
N SER A 77 7.42 -6.95 -8.72
CA SER A 77 7.52 -7.67 -7.46
C SER A 77 6.85 -6.90 -6.32
N ILE A 78 6.48 -7.61 -5.26
CA ILE A 78 5.88 -7.00 -4.07
C ILE A 78 6.68 -7.43 -2.85
N ASN A 79 7.01 -6.48 -2.00
CA ASN A 79 7.57 -6.71 -0.67
C ASN A 79 6.62 -6.07 0.34
N ALA A 80 5.90 -6.91 1.08
CA ALA A 80 4.91 -6.49 2.05
C ALA A 80 5.32 -6.88 3.46
N GLU A 81 4.98 -6.04 4.42
CA GLU A 81 5.39 -6.21 5.82
C GLU A 81 4.96 -7.55 6.40
N GLU A 82 3.70 -7.95 6.17
CA GLU A 82 3.13 -9.16 6.79
C GLU A 82 3.37 -10.43 5.97
N SER A 83 3.15 -10.38 4.66
CA SER A 83 3.23 -11.56 3.80
C SER A 83 4.60 -11.76 3.15
N GLY A 84 5.54 -10.81 3.31
CA GLY A 84 6.88 -10.92 2.77
C GLY A 84 6.97 -10.61 1.29
N LYS A 85 7.93 -11.25 0.62
CA LYS A 85 8.30 -10.92 -0.75
C LYS A 85 7.66 -11.88 -1.75
N LEU A 86 7.04 -11.30 -2.78
CA LEU A 86 6.55 -12.01 -3.96
C LEU A 86 7.37 -11.53 -5.16
N THR A 87 8.23 -12.39 -5.69
CA THR A 87 9.16 -12.04 -6.78
C THR A 87 8.50 -12.23 -8.14
N LYS A 88 8.62 -11.23 -8.98
CA LYS A 88 8.17 -11.21 -10.38
C LYS A 88 9.34 -10.90 -11.31
N SER A 89 9.06 -10.76 -12.61
CA SER A 89 10.09 -10.63 -13.65
C SER A 89 10.73 -9.25 -13.78
N SER A 90 10.05 -8.20 -13.35
CA SER A 90 10.59 -6.83 -13.39
C SER A 90 11.65 -6.60 -12.32
N ASP A 91 12.58 -5.69 -12.58
CA ASP A 91 13.56 -5.23 -11.59
C ASP A 91 12.94 -4.31 -10.52
N LEU A 92 11.71 -3.86 -10.76
CA LEU A 92 10.99 -2.99 -9.83
C LEU A 92 10.29 -3.81 -8.75
N THR A 93 10.17 -3.21 -7.57
CA THR A 93 9.49 -3.83 -6.43
C THR A 93 8.60 -2.79 -5.72
N TRP A 94 7.32 -3.12 -5.55
CA TRP A 94 6.43 -2.38 -4.67
C TRP A 94 6.73 -2.73 -3.21
N CYS A 95 6.91 -1.72 -2.37
CA CYS A 95 7.07 -1.90 -0.92
C CYS A 95 5.80 -1.39 -0.25
N ILE A 96 5.16 -2.24 0.55
CA ILE A 96 3.88 -1.96 1.19
C ILE A 96 4.04 -1.98 2.71
N ASP A 97 3.71 -0.88 3.36
CA ASP A 97 3.42 -0.82 4.79
C ASP A 97 1.93 -0.49 4.93
N PRO A 98 1.08 -1.49 5.24
CA PRO A 98 -0.36 -1.29 5.23
C PRO A 98 -0.84 -0.34 6.32
N LEU A 99 -0.17 -0.30 7.46
CA LEU A 99 -0.52 0.57 8.58
C LEU A 99 0.75 1.13 9.22
N ASP A 100 1.18 2.29 8.74
CA ASP A 100 2.22 3.09 9.37
C ASP A 100 1.58 3.89 10.52
N GLY A 101 2.18 3.85 11.70
CA GLY A 101 1.63 4.46 12.89
C GLY A 101 0.65 3.56 13.65
N THR A 102 0.95 2.26 13.74
CA THR A 102 0.12 1.26 14.41
C THR A 102 -0.23 1.64 15.86
N THR A 103 0.74 2.16 16.61
CA THR A 103 0.53 2.61 17.99
C THR A 103 -0.47 3.76 18.06
N ASN A 104 -0.33 4.74 17.18
CA ASN A 104 -1.27 5.86 17.08
C ASN A 104 -2.68 5.37 16.75
N TYR A 105 -2.77 4.49 15.77
CA TYR A 105 -4.04 3.91 15.31
C TYR A 105 -4.77 3.18 16.44
N SER A 106 -4.07 2.33 17.17
CA SER A 106 -4.66 1.55 18.27
C SER A 106 -5.04 2.41 19.47
N HIS A 107 -4.36 3.54 19.70
CA HIS A 107 -4.63 4.45 20.81
C HIS A 107 -5.58 5.61 20.46
N GLY A 108 -6.07 5.67 19.24
CA GLY A 108 -7.02 6.70 18.83
C GLY A 108 -6.39 8.04 18.45
N TYR A 109 -5.10 8.08 18.17
CA TYR A 109 -4.44 9.26 17.64
C TYR A 109 -4.55 9.26 16.11
N PRO A 110 -5.03 10.36 15.47
CA PRO A 110 -5.29 10.38 14.03
C PRO A 110 -4.04 10.61 13.16
N PHE A 111 -2.90 10.04 13.56
CA PHE A 111 -1.62 10.14 12.85
C PHE A 111 -1.17 8.76 12.39
N PHE A 112 -1.77 8.29 11.31
CA PHE A 112 -1.52 6.98 10.73
C PHE A 112 -1.84 7.00 9.23
N GLY A 113 -1.43 6.00 8.52
CA GLY A 113 -1.74 5.86 7.09
C GLY A 113 -1.14 4.61 6.48
N THR A 114 -1.41 4.44 5.20
CA THR A 114 -0.80 3.41 4.36
C THR A 114 0.37 4.02 3.60
N SER A 115 1.49 3.32 3.55
CA SER A 115 2.69 3.76 2.81
C SER A 115 3.00 2.79 1.67
N ILE A 116 3.18 3.35 0.47
CA ILE A 116 3.51 2.60 -0.74
C ILE A 116 4.77 3.21 -1.35
N GLY A 117 5.78 2.39 -1.55
CA GLY A 117 7.02 2.80 -2.22
C GLY A 117 7.32 1.94 -3.42
N LEU A 118 8.09 2.48 -4.36
CA LEU A 118 8.59 1.75 -5.53
C LEU A 118 10.11 1.84 -5.56
N LEU A 119 10.76 0.69 -5.61
CA LEU A 119 12.22 0.57 -5.66
C LEU A 119 12.69 -0.04 -6.96
#